data_2e698b0ffd572c3f826925dacc340364
#
_entry.id   2e698b0ffd572c3f826925dacc340364
#
_cell.length_a   1.000
_cell.length_b   1.000
_cell.length_c   1.000
_cell.angle_alpha   90.00
_cell.angle_beta   90.00
_cell.angle_gamma   90.00
#
_symmetry.space_group_name_H-M   'P 1'
#
loop_
_entity.id
_entity.type
_entity.pdbx_description
1 polymer ?
#
loop_
_entity_poly.entity_id
_entity_poly.type
_entity_poly.pdbx_seq_one_letter_code
_entity_poly.pdbx_strand_id
1 'polypeptide(L)'
;MTDFTKKKLWGGRFTGETDPVMHAFNESLSYDKRMWAQDIRGSQAYAKALVGCGIASQAEAAQIVEGLERVGEEWRNGSFQAAPEDEDIHTANERRLKELIGAVAGKLHTGRSRNDQVATDMRMWMMDEVDALGALCSELVRVMAARAREEIDALMPGYTHLQRAQPIRWAHLLLSHATYFSKDLERLRAMLSLIHISEPTRPRLIS
;
A
#
# COMPACT_ATOMS: atom_id res chain seq x y z
N MET A 1 7.90 37.70 11.79
CA MET A 1 7.07 36.50 11.58
C MET A 1 7.88 35.59 10.70
N THR A 2 8.52 34.58 11.24
CA THR A 2 9.29 33.61 10.51
C THR A 2 8.34 32.71 9.74
N ASP A 3 8.41 32.75 8.44
CA ASP A 3 7.62 31.92 7.52
C ASP A 3 7.95 30.45 7.73
N PHE A 4 7.10 29.73 8.47
CA PHE A 4 7.26 28.30 8.76
C PHE A 4 6.77 27.39 7.61
N THR A 5 6.34 27.98 6.49
CA THR A 5 5.68 27.25 5.40
C THR A 5 6.63 26.58 4.43
N LYS A 6 7.94 26.84 4.50
CA LYS A 6 8.94 26.38 3.50
C LYS A 6 10.05 25.46 4.02
N LYS A 7 9.94 24.90 5.22
CA LYS A 7 11.01 24.03 5.74
C LYS A 7 10.61 22.54 5.60
N LYS A 8 11.43 21.80 4.83
CA LYS A 8 11.39 20.33 4.84
C LYS A 8 11.49 19.79 6.26
N LEU A 9 10.80 18.69 6.57
CA LEU A 9 10.79 18.08 7.91
C LEU A 9 12.21 17.78 8.44
N TRP A 10 13.16 17.48 7.54
CA TRP A 10 14.56 17.21 7.85
C TRP A 10 15.49 18.40 7.64
N GLY A 11 14.95 19.56 7.28
CA GLY A 11 15.73 20.77 6.93
C GLY A 11 16.65 21.29 8.03
N GLY A 12 16.28 21.16 9.30
CA GLY A 12 17.16 21.44 10.45
C GLY A 12 18.07 22.66 10.31
N ARG A 13 19.36 22.39 10.17
CA ARG A 13 20.43 23.39 9.99
C ARG A 13 20.71 23.75 8.53
N PHE A 14 20.13 23.05 7.58
CA PHE A 14 20.34 23.35 6.16
C PHE A 14 19.59 24.61 5.75
N THR A 15 20.32 25.53 5.09
CA THR A 15 19.79 26.81 4.62
C THR A 15 19.68 26.87 3.10
N GLY A 16 20.29 25.91 2.38
CA GLY A 16 20.27 25.80 0.93
C GLY A 16 19.06 25.01 0.41
N GLU A 17 18.70 25.26 -0.84
CA GLU A 17 17.71 24.46 -1.54
C GLU A 17 18.33 23.14 -2.01
N THR A 18 17.53 22.08 -2.12
CA THR A 18 17.97 20.80 -2.69
C THR A 18 18.15 20.98 -4.20
N ASP A 19 19.23 20.41 -4.73
CA ASP A 19 19.44 20.36 -6.19
C ASP A 19 18.22 19.76 -6.87
N PRO A 20 17.71 20.36 -7.99
CA PRO A 20 16.50 19.89 -8.66
C PRO A 20 16.58 18.42 -9.13
N VAL A 21 17.75 17.95 -9.59
CA VAL A 21 17.94 16.55 -10.00
C VAL A 21 17.85 15.62 -8.80
N MET A 22 18.45 16.02 -7.67
CA MET A 22 18.38 15.26 -6.43
C MET A 22 16.95 15.22 -5.88
N HIS A 23 16.20 16.33 -5.97
CA HIS A 23 14.81 16.38 -5.58
C HIS A 23 13.96 15.41 -6.41
N ALA A 24 14.09 15.46 -7.74
CA ALA A 24 13.38 14.56 -8.65
C ALA A 24 13.77 13.08 -8.47
N PHE A 25 15.03 12.81 -8.09
CA PHE A 25 15.50 11.45 -7.82
C PHE A 25 14.93 10.88 -6.51
N ASN A 26 14.77 11.71 -5.49
CA ASN A 26 14.28 11.29 -4.17
C ASN A 26 12.74 11.32 -4.04
N GLU A 27 12.04 11.98 -4.98
CA GLU A 27 10.58 12.06 -4.95
C GLU A 27 9.97 10.67 -5.17
N SER A 28 9.04 10.27 -4.31
CA SER A 28 8.33 8.99 -4.41
C SER A 28 6.81 9.15 -4.47
N LEU A 29 6.27 10.36 -4.25
CA LEU A 29 4.82 10.61 -4.21
C LEU A 29 4.12 10.17 -5.51
N SER A 30 4.81 10.25 -6.65
CA SER A 30 4.28 9.83 -7.94
C SER A 30 3.78 8.39 -7.97
N TYR A 31 4.40 7.48 -7.21
CA TYR A 31 4.04 6.06 -7.12
C TYR A 31 3.55 5.63 -5.73
N ASP A 32 4.04 6.19 -4.62
CA ASP A 32 3.68 5.78 -3.27
C ASP A 32 2.31 6.31 -2.81
N LYS A 33 1.76 7.32 -3.49
CA LYS A 33 0.39 7.80 -3.26
C LYS A 33 -0.67 6.70 -3.27
N ARG A 34 -0.39 5.53 -3.85
CA ARG A 34 -1.27 4.36 -3.81
C ARG A 34 -1.51 3.84 -2.39
N MET A 35 -0.58 4.12 -1.49
CA MET A 35 -0.63 3.67 -0.09
C MET A 35 -1.29 4.68 0.86
N TRP A 36 -1.96 5.73 0.35
CA TRP A 36 -2.55 6.77 1.18
C TRP A 36 -3.47 6.22 2.27
N ALA A 37 -4.27 5.20 1.95
CA ALA A 37 -5.21 4.61 2.89
C ALA A 37 -4.51 3.85 4.01
N GLN A 38 -3.41 3.17 3.70
CA GLN A 38 -2.61 2.43 4.65
C GLN A 38 -1.83 3.36 5.57
N ASP A 39 -1.24 4.43 5.02
CA ASP A 39 -0.55 5.44 5.83
C ASP A 39 -1.50 6.10 6.83
N ILE A 40 -2.71 6.48 6.41
CA ILE A 40 -3.72 7.03 7.31
C ILE A 40 -4.12 6.02 8.38
N ARG A 41 -4.42 4.77 8.01
CA ARG A 41 -4.78 3.69 8.95
C ARG A 41 -3.68 3.44 9.97
N GLY A 42 -2.43 3.35 9.52
CA GLY A 42 -1.25 3.17 10.37
C GLY A 42 -1.04 4.36 11.31
N SER A 43 -1.16 5.57 10.80
CA SER A 43 -1.01 6.81 11.56
C SER A 43 -2.12 6.99 12.59
N GLN A 44 -3.37 6.62 12.30
CA GLN A 44 -4.46 6.61 13.27
C GLN A 44 -4.21 5.60 14.40
N ALA A 45 -3.71 4.41 14.09
CA ALA A 45 -3.36 3.43 15.11
C ALA A 45 -2.20 3.93 15.99
N TYR A 46 -1.19 4.55 15.38
CA TYR A 46 -0.06 5.13 16.09
C TYR A 46 -0.48 6.29 17.01
N ALA A 47 -1.34 7.18 16.56
CA ALA A 47 -1.88 8.26 17.39
C ALA A 47 -2.55 7.73 18.66
N LYS A 48 -3.31 6.64 18.55
CA LYS A 48 -3.92 5.98 19.72
C LYS A 48 -2.87 5.38 20.67
N ALA A 49 -1.81 4.81 20.13
CA ALA A 49 -0.70 4.25 20.93
C ALA A 49 0.07 5.31 21.70
N LEU A 50 0.20 6.54 21.17
CA LEU A 50 0.86 7.66 21.86
C LEU A 50 0.15 8.05 23.17
N VAL A 51 -1.13 7.78 23.32
CA VAL A 51 -1.87 7.99 24.58
C VAL A 51 -1.37 7.02 25.65
N GLY A 52 -1.20 5.74 25.30
CA GLY A 52 -0.67 4.73 26.22
C GLY A 52 0.76 5.03 26.71
N CYS A 53 1.54 5.75 25.91
CA CYS A 53 2.89 6.20 26.26
C CYS A 53 2.91 7.56 26.99
N GLY A 54 1.77 8.20 27.22
CA GLY A 54 1.68 9.54 27.87
C GLY A 54 2.21 10.71 27.02
N ILE A 55 2.42 10.51 25.72
CA ILE A 55 2.93 11.54 24.79
C ILE A 55 1.79 12.44 24.32
N ALA A 56 0.61 11.86 24.08
CA ALA A 56 -0.60 12.59 23.70
C ALA A 56 -1.71 12.34 24.72
N SER A 57 -2.54 13.34 24.95
CA SER A 57 -3.80 13.16 25.67
C SER A 57 -4.84 12.46 24.78
N GLN A 58 -5.90 11.90 25.37
CA GLN A 58 -7.03 11.32 24.63
C GLN A 58 -7.65 12.33 23.64
N ALA A 59 -7.79 13.60 24.06
CA ALA A 59 -8.35 14.65 23.21
C ALA A 59 -7.45 14.96 22.00
N GLU A 60 -6.13 15.04 22.20
CA GLU A 60 -5.17 15.27 21.12
C GLU A 60 -5.12 14.09 20.13
N ALA A 61 -5.15 12.86 20.65
CA ALA A 61 -5.19 11.68 19.79
C ALA A 61 -6.50 11.61 18.99
N ALA A 62 -7.64 11.95 19.59
CA ALA A 62 -8.92 12.04 18.90
C ALA A 62 -8.89 13.09 17.78
N GLN A 63 -8.32 14.27 18.06
CA GLN A 63 -8.15 15.34 17.08
C GLN A 63 -7.25 14.92 15.91
N ILE A 64 -6.16 14.18 16.17
CA ILE A 64 -5.28 13.65 15.14
C ILE A 64 -6.04 12.62 14.28
N VAL A 65 -6.75 11.68 14.91
CA VAL A 65 -7.52 10.63 14.20
C VAL A 65 -8.59 11.25 13.30
N GLU A 66 -9.35 12.23 13.80
CA GLU A 66 -10.36 12.95 13.00
C GLU A 66 -9.72 13.74 11.85
N GLY A 67 -8.61 14.42 12.12
CA GLY A 67 -7.85 15.12 11.09
C GLY A 67 -7.37 14.20 9.98
N LEU A 68 -6.84 13.01 10.33
CA LEU A 68 -6.42 11.99 9.37
C LEU A 68 -7.59 11.42 8.56
N GLU A 69 -8.77 11.26 9.16
CA GLU A 69 -9.97 10.83 8.44
C GLU A 69 -10.33 11.85 7.35
N ARG A 70 -10.30 13.15 7.68
CA ARG A 70 -10.55 14.22 6.71
C ARG A 70 -9.52 14.21 5.57
N VAL A 71 -8.24 13.98 5.86
CA VAL A 71 -7.21 13.80 4.82
C VAL A 71 -7.54 12.58 3.94
N GLY A 72 -7.97 11.48 4.54
CA GLY A 72 -8.40 10.28 3.82
C GLY A 72 -9.61 10.51 2.91
N GLU A 73 -10.56 11.34 3.34
CA GLU A 73 -11.69 11.74 2.49
C GLU A 73 -11.24 12.56 1.29
N GLU A 74 -10.26 13.45 1.46
CA GLU A 74 -9.69 14.23 0.36
C GLU A 74 -9.02 13.33 -0.69
N TRP A 75 -8.30 12.29 -0.26
CA TRP A 75 -7.74 11.27 -1.17
C TRP A 75 -8.83 10.48 -1.89
N ARG A 76 -9.82 9.99 -1.13
CA ARG A 76 -10.91 9.14 -1.64
C ARG A 76 -11.74 9.82 -2.72
N ASN A 77 -12.01 11.10 -2.56
CA ASN A 77 -12.81 11.89 -3.51
C ASN A 77 -11.99 12.64 -4.56
N GLY A 78 -10.64 12.51 -4.53
CA GLY A 78 -9.74 13.12 -5.49
C GLY A 78 -9.53 14.63 -5.30
N SER A 79 -9.89 15.18 -4.14
CA SER A 79 -9.70 16.61 -3.85
C SER A 79 -8.38 16.94 -3.16
N PHE A 80 -7.59 15.93 -2.76
CA PHE A 80 -6.29 16.14 -2.15
C PHE A 80 -5.35 16.91 -3.09
N GLN A 81 -4.73 17.97 -2.59
CA GLN A 81 -3.77 18.76 -3.34
C GLN A 81 -2.36 18.50 -2.84
N ALA A 82 -1.55 17.83 -3.66
CA ALA A 82 -0.12 17.67 -3.40
C ALA A 82 0.60 19.02 -3.55
N ALA A 83 1.57 19.27 -2.69
CA ALA A 83 2.43 20.45 -2.77
C ALA A 83 3.78 20.07 -3.42
N PRO A 84 4.48 21.03 -4.05
CA PRO A 84 5.80 20.75 -4.66
C PRO A 84 6.86 20.25 -3.67
N GLU A 85 6.67 20.52 -2.38
CA GLU A 85 7.56 20.13 -1.29
C GLU A 85 7.26 18.73 -0.76
N ASP A 86 6.18 18.08 -1.18
CA ASP A 86 5.80 16.74 -0.76
C ASP A 86 6.70 15.71 -1.47
N GLU A 87 7.67 15.16 -0.76
CA GLU A 87 8.61 14.18 -1.32
C GLU A 87 7.98 12.77 -1.40
N ASP A 88 7.10 12.47 -0.45
CA ASP A 88 6.44 11.17 -0.29
C ASP A 88 5.00 11.34 0.24
N ILE A 89 4.23 10.25 0.22
CA ILE A 89 2.85 10.22 0.73
C ILE A 89 2.77 10.59 2.22
N HIS A 90 3.77 10.22 2.98
CA HIS A 90 3.81 10.47 4.42
C HIS A 90 3.96 11.95 4.71
N THR A 91 4.87 12.62 4.00
CA THR A 91 5.08 14.08 4.09
C THR A 91 3.83 14.83 3.66
N ALA A 92 3.20 14.41 2.56
CA ALA A 92 1.96 14.99 2.07
C ALA A 92 0.83 14.91 3.10
N ASN A 93 0.62 13.73 3.70
CA ASN A 93 -0.40 13.54 4.72
C ASN A 93 -0.11 14.32 6.02
N GLU A 94 1.15 14.30 6.49
CA GLU A 94 1.54 15.07 7.69
C GLU A 94 1.41 16.58 7.47
N ARG A 95 1.79 17.10 6.30
CA ARG A 95 1.58 18.52 5.94
C ARG A 95 0.10 18.86 5.99
N ARG A 96 -0.73 18.08 5.28
CA ARG A 96 -2.16 18.35 5.21
C ARG A 96 -2.84 18.23 6.58
N LEU A 97 -2.46 17.23 7.37
CA LEU A 97 -2.93 17.12 8.76
C LEU A 97 -2.61 18.38 9.56
N LYS A 98 -1.37 18.89 9.45
CA LYS A 98 -0.95 20.11 10.14
C LYS A 98 -1.75 21.34 9.72
N GLU A 99 -2.10 21.45 8.44
CA GLU A 99 -2.98 22.53 7.95
C GLU A 99 -4.38 22.45 8.57
N LEU A 100 -4.89 21.24 8.79
CA LEU A 100 -6.23 21.02 9.34
C LEU A 100 -6.34 21.21 10.85
N ILE A 101 -5.34 20.73 11.61
CA ILE A 101 -5.42 20.67 13.08
C ILE A 101 -4.30 21.45 13.80
N GLY A 102 -3.40 22.10 13.08
CA GLY A 102 -2.35 22.94 13.64
C GLY A 102 -1.24 22.17 14.36
N ALA A 103 -0.72 22.76 15.46
CA ALA A 103 0.48 22.26 16.14
C ALA A 103 0.37 20.83 16.71
N VAL A 104 -0.85 20.40 17.05
CA VAL A 104 -1.10 19.04 17.59
C VAL A 104 -0.66 17.94 16.63
N ALA A 105 -0.74 18.19 15.32
CA ALA A 105 -0.27 17.25 14.29
C ALA A 105 1.19 16.85 14.48
N GLY A 106 2.04 17.75 14.98
CA GLY A 106 3.47 17.47 15.20
C GLY A 106 3.75 16.35 16.21
N LYS A 107 2.79 16.03 17.09
CA LYS A 107 2.94 14.90 18.03
C LYS A 107 2.94 13.55 17.33
N LEU A 108 2.28 13.43 16.16
CA LEU A 108 2.16 12.18 15.43
C LEU A 108 3.53 11.57 15.06
N HIS A 109 4.54 12.38 14.79
CA HIS A 109 5.87 11.90 14.41
C HIS A 109 6.78 11.57 15.61
N THR A 110 6.32 11.80 16.86
CA THR A 110 7.13 11.59 18.06
C THR A 110 7.50 10.13 18.25
N GLY A 111 8.81 9.82 18.24
CA GLY A 111 9.32 8.46 18.42
C GLY A 111 9.12 7.53 17.22
N ARG A 112 8.67 8.05 16.08
CA ARG A 112 8.45 7.29 14.86
C ARG A 112 9.61 7.49 13.88
N SER A 113 10.10 6.40 13.30
CA SER A 113 11.00 6.44 12.15
C SER A 113 10.21 6.40 10.85
N ARG A 114 10.61 7.20 9.85
CA ARG A 114 10.04 7.12 8.51
C ARG A 114 10.20 5.71 7.91
N ASN A 115 11.30 5.03 8.19
CA ASN A 115 11.55 3.67 7.71
C ASN A 115 10.53 2.66 8.25
N ASP A 116 10.16 2.76 9.53
CA ASP A 116 9.15 1.89 10.14
C ASP A 116 7.78 2.15 9.53
N GLN A 117 7.46 3.40 9.27
CA GLN A 117 6.22 3.84 8.63
C GLN A 117 6.10 3.26 7.22
N VAL A 118 7.09 3.51 6.36
CA VAL A 118 7.14 3.01 4.98
C VAL A 118 7.02 1.49 4.93
N ALA A 119 7.78 0.77 5.78
CA ALA A 119 7.75 -0.68 5.80
C ALA A 119 6.39 -1.23 6.25
N THR A 120 5.74 -0.58 7.20
CA THR A 120 4.41 -0.97 7.69
C THR A 120 3.34 -0.74 6.62
N ASP A 121 3.35 0.43 6.00
CA ASP A 121 2.36 0.82 5.00
C ASP A 121 2.47 -0.04 3.73
N MET A 122 3.70 -0.31 3.28
CA MET A 122 3.95 -1.23 2.17
C MET A 122 3.39 -2.63 2.45
N ARG A 123 3.61 -3.16 3.67
CA ARG A 123 3.09 -4.48 4.04
C ARG A 123 1.57 -4.48 4.09
N MET A 124 0.95 -3.47 4.69
CA MET A 124 -0.52 -3.36 4.71
C MET A 124 -1.09 -3.25 3.30
N TRP A 125 -0.47 -2.44 2.45
CA TRP A 125 -0.88 -2.31 1.06
C TRP A 125 -0.77 -3.64 0.29
N MET A 126 0.36 -4.33 0.43
CA MET A 126 0.55 -5.64 -0.20
C MET A 126 -0.50 -6.66 0.28
N MET A 127 -0.85 -6.65 1.56
CA MET A 127 -1.90 -7.54 2.08
C MET A 127 -3.25 -7.23 1.43
N ASP A 128 -3.65 -5.97 1.41
CA ASP A 128 -4.93 -5.53 0.82
C ASP A 128 -4.99 -5.87 -0.70
N GLU A 129 -3.89 -5.65 -1.45
CA GLU A 129 -3.83 -5.96 -2.89
C GLU A 129 -3.82 -7.47 -3.18
N VAL A 130 -3.12 -8.26 -2.36
CA VAL A 130 -3.09 -9.72 -2.52
C VAL A 130 -4.46 -10.32 -2.23
N ASP A 131 -5.18 -9.82 -1.23
CA ASP A 131 -6.56 -10.25 -0.95
C ASP A 131 -7.49 -9.92 -2.12
N ALA A 132 -7.41 -8.71 -2.65
CA ALA A 132 -8.20 -8.27 -3.81
C ALA A 132 -7.89 -9.12 -5.06
N LEU A 133 -6.60 -9.35 -5.36
CA LEU A 133 -6.17 -10.18 -6.47
C LEU A 133 -6.61 -11.64 -6.29
N GLY A 134 -6.53 -12.17 -5.07
CA GLY A 134 -7.01 -13.51 -4.73
C GLY A 134 -8.51 -13.67 -4.97
N ALA A 135 -9.31 -12.67 -4.64
CA ALA A 135 -10.75 -12.66 -4.91
C ALA A 135 -11.05 -12.69 -6.42
N LEU A 136 -10.37 -11.86 -7.21
CA LEU A 136 -10.50 -11.83 -8.67
C LEU A 136 -10.08 -13.15 -9.31
N CYS A 137 -8.97 -13.73 -8.85
CA CYS A 137 -8.48 -15.02 -9.32
C CYS A 137 -9.48 -16.15 -9.03
N SER A 138 -10.06 -16.17 -7.82
CA SER A 138 -11.09 -17.14 -7.43
C SER A 138 -12.34 -17.01 -8.30
N GLU A 139 -12.77 -15.79 -8.59
CA GLU A 139 -13.91 -15.54 -9.45
C GLU A 139 -13.65 -16.01 -10.89
N LEU A 140 -12.46 -15.75 -11.43
CA LEU A 140 -12.06 -16.23 -12.75
C LEU A 140 -12.10 -17.75 -12.84
N VAL A 141 -11.55 -18.46 -11.83
CA VAL A 141 -11.61 -19.93 -11.75
C VAL A 141 -13.06 -20.44 -11.73
N ARG A 142 -13.92 -19.77 -10.94
CA ARG A 142 -15.35 -20.12 -10.82
C ARG A 142 -16.07 -19.96 -12.18
N VAL A 143 -15.82 -18.86 -12.88
CA VAL A 143 -16.41 -18.59 -14.21
C VAL A 143 -15.93 -19.63 -15.23
N MET A 144 -14.62 -19.93 -15.28
CA MET A 144 -14.08 -20.95 -16.18
C MET A 144 -14.69 -22.33 -15.91
N ALA A 145 -14.84 -22.72 -14.64
CA ALA A 145 -15.45 -23.99 -14.27
C ALA A 145 -16.94 -24.06 -14.62
N ALA A 146 -17.69 -22.96 -14.45
CA ALA A 146 -19.09 -22.90 -14.84
C ALA A 146 -19.26 -23.06 -16.37
N ARG A 147 -18.48 -22.29 -17.15
CA ARG A 147 -18.49 -22.38 -18.62
C ARG A 147 -18.07 -23.78 -19.11
N ALA A 148 -17.07 -24.39 -18.50
CA ALA A 148 -16.64 -25.73 -18.85
C ALA A 148 -17.74 -26.76 -18.62
N ARG A 149 -18.58 -26.59 -17.59
CA ARG A 149 -19.72 -27.47 -17.33
C ARG A 149 -20.86 -27.28 -18.33
N GLU A 150 -21.19 -26.02 -18.65
CA GLU A 150 -22.24 -25.66 -19.62
C GLU A 150 -21.91 -26.14 -21.04
N GLU A 151 -20.63 -26.07 -21.41
CA GLU A 151 -20.15 -26.35 -22.78
C GLU A 151 -19.34 -27.66 -22.84
N ILE A 152 -19.67 -28.63 -22.00
CA ILE A 152 -18.89 -29.86 -21.83
C ILE A 152 -18.73 -30.66 -23.11
N ASP A 153 -19.72 -30.63 -24.01
CA ASP A 153 -19.75 -31.37 -25.27
C ASP A 153 -19.20 -30.58 -26.47
N ALA A 154 -18.83 -29.29 -26.27
CA ALA A 154 -18.27 -28.49 -27.33
C ALA A 154 -16.88 -29.01 -27.73
N LEU A 155 -16.74 -29.38 -29.02
CA LEU A 155 -15.46 -29.84 -29.59
C LEU A 155 -14.75 -28.68 -30.28
N MET A 156 -13.43 -28.69 -30.19
CA MET A 156 -12.54 -27.76 -30.87
C MET A 156 -11.27 -28.47 -31.35
N PRO A 157 -10.57 -27.93 -32.36
CA PRO A 157 -9.25 -28.47 -32.71
C PRO A 157 -8.21 -28.12 -31.65
N GLY A 158 -7.46 -29.09 -31.19
CA GLY A 158 -6.18 -28.85 -30.52
C GLY A 158 -5.13 -28.42 -31.53
N TYR A 159 -4.10 -27.68 -31.05
CA TYR A 159 -3.03 -27.18 -31.91
C TYR A 159 -1.67 -27.57 -31.34
N THR A 160 -0.75 -27.97 -32.26
CA THR A 160 0.68 -28.11 -31.99
C THR A 160 1.44 -27.43 -33.12
N HIS A 161 2.50 -26.70 -32.82
CA HIS A 161 3.31 -25.99 -33.83
C HIS A 161 2.46 -25.12 -34.79
N LEU A 162 1.42 -24.51 -34.32
CA LEU A 162 0.42 -23.72 -35.10
C LEU A 162 -0.37 -24.56 -36.13
N GLN A 163 -0.29 -25.89 -36.05
CA GLN A 163 -1.01 -26.85 -36.90
C GLN A 163 -2.18 -27.47 -36.14
N ARG A 164 -3.26 -27.76 -36.84
CA ARG A 164 -4.36 -28.56 -36.27
C ARG A 164 -3.88 -29.95 -35.92
N ALA A 165 -4.17 -30.34 -34.68
CA ALA A 165 -3.86 -31.68 -34.16
C ALA A 165 -5.16 -32.43 -33.84
N GLN A 166 -5.18 -33.17 -32.74
CA GLN A 166 -6.36 -33.93 -32.33
C GLN A 166 -7.54 -33.02 -31.92
N PRO A 167 -8.78 -33.49 -32.06
CA PRO A 167 -9.92 -32.81 -31.44
C PRO A 167 -9.83 -32.87 -29.91
N ILE A 168 -10.16 -31.74 -29.27
CA ILE A 168 -10.22 -31.65 -27.82
C ILE A 168 -11.59 -31.06 -27.41
N ARG A 169 -11.99 -31.22 -26.16
CA ARG A 169 -13.13 -30.49 -25.61
C ARG A 169 -12.72 -29.10 -25.19
N TRP A 170 -13.55 -28.09 -25.49
CA TRP A 170 -13.40 -26.72 -24.99
C TRP A 170 -13.31 -26.69 -23.47
N ALA A 171 -14.15 -27.48 -22.78
CA ALA A 171 -14.12 -27.64 -21.35
C ALA A 171 -12.74 -28.07 -20.82
N HIS A 172 -12.02 -28.96 -21.53
CA HIS A 172 -10.67 -29.37 -21.15
C HIS A 172 -9.69 -28.20 -21.18
N LEU A 173 -9.75 -27.36 -22.22
CA LEU A 173 -8.90 -26.16 -22.32
C LEU A 173 -9.18 -25.19 -21.17
N LEU A 174 -10.46 -24.88 -20.91
CA LEU A 174 -10.86 -23.98 -19.82
C LEU A 174 -10.39 -24.50 -18.45
N LEU A 175 -10.57 -25.79 -18.16
CA LEU A 175 -10.15 -26.38 -16.88
C LEU A 175 -8.63 -26.45 -16.74
N SER A 176 -7.90 -26.61 -17.86
CA SER A 176 -6.44 -26.51 -17.86
C SER A 176 -5.99 -25.13 -17.36
N HIS A 177 -6.55 -24.05 -17.92
CA HIS A 177 -6.27 -22.68 -17.45
C HIS A 177 -6.73 -22.46 -16.01
N ALA A 178 -7.93 -22.89 -15.64
CA ALA A 178 -8.45 -22.79 -14.29
C ALA A 178 -7.52 -23.43 -13.26
N THR A 179 -6.89 -24.57 -13.61
CA THR A 179 -5.92 -25.24 -12.74
C THR A 179 -4.67 -24.38 -12.51
N TYR A 180 -4.17 -23.69 -13.53
CA TYR A 180 -3.04 -22.77 -13.36
C TYR A 180 -3.40 -21.60 -12.43
N PHE A 181 -4.55 -20.96 -12.64
CA PHE A 181 -5.02 -19.89 -11.76
C PHE A 181 -5.28 -20.37 -10.32
N SER A 182 -5.74 -21.61 -10.14
CA SER A 182 -5.87 -22.20 -8.79
C SER A 182 -4.51 -22.32 -8.09
N LYS A 183 -3.46 -22.70 -8.81
CA LYS A 183 -2.10 -22.72 -8.26
C LYS A 183 -1.55 -21.33 -7.97
N ASP A 184 -1.89 -20.34 -8.78
CA ASP A 184 -1.53 -18.95 -8.50
C ASP A 184 -2.23 -18.44 -7.23
N LEU A 185 -3.48 -18.85 -6.99
CA LEU A 185 -4.19 -18.54 -5.76
C LEU A 185 -3.50 -19.15 -4.52
N GLU A 186 -2.97 -20.37 -4.63
CA GLU A 186 -2.17 -20.98 -3.55
C GLU A 186 -0.88 -20.18 -3.29
N ARG A 187 -0.20 -19.71 -4.34
CA ARG A 187 1.00 -18.86 -4.22
C ARG A 187 0.70 -17.52 -3.56
N LEU A 188 -0.42 -16.86 -3.92
CA LEU A 188 -0.87 -15.63 -3.28
C LEU A 188 -1.10 -15.83 -1.77
N ARG A 189 -1.76 -16.92 -1.38
CA ARG A 189 -1.96 -17.27 0.04
C ARG A 189 -0.64 -17.53 0.77
N ALA A 190 0.29 -18.22 0.13
CA ALA A 190 1.63 -18.45 0.69
C ALA A 190 2.38 -17.12 0.89
N MET A 191 2.26 -16.18 -0.05
CA MET A 191 2.84 -14.84 0.07
C MET A 191 2.31 -14.07 1.28
N LEU A 192 1.00 -14.12 1.54
CA LEU A 192 0.39 -13.51 2.73
C LEU A 192 0.96 -14.09 4.04
N SER A 193 1.27 -15.37 4.07
CA SER A 193 1.85 -16.01 5.27
C SER A 193 3.27 -15.53 5.57
N LEU A 194 3.99 -14.98 4.58
CA LEU A 194 5.38 -14.55 4.70
C LEU A 194 5.52 -13.02 4.90
N ILE A 195 4.54 -12.23 4.50
CA ILE A 195 4.66 -10.77 4.39
C ILE A 195 4.94 -10.09 5.74
N HIS A 196 4.53 -10.70 6.87
CA HIS A 196 4.72 -10.20 8.22
C HIS A 196 5.94 -10.83 8.92
N ILE A 197 6.60 -11.79 8.31
CA ILE A 197 7.81 -12.41 8.87
C ILE A 197 8.98 -11.48 8.59
N SER A 198 9.52 -10.87 9.63
CA SER A 198 10.77 -10.13 9.57
C SER A 198 11.86 -10.96 10.26
N GLU A 199 12.64 -11.66 9.47
CA GLU A 199 13.85 -12.31 9.97
C GLU A 199 14.88 -11.26 10.37
N PRO A 200 15.50 -11.36 11.55
CA PRO A 200 16.67 -10.57 11.85
C PRO A 200 17.81 -11.07 10.98
N THR A 201 18.08 -10.35 9.90
CA THR A 201 19.14 -10.69 8.93
C THR A 201 20.55 -10.44 9.46
N ARG A 202 20.70 -9.86 10.65
CA ARG A 202 22.00 -9.74 11.32
C ARG A 202 22.32 -11.03 12.07
N PRO A 203 23.38 -11.77 11.69
CA PRO A 203 23.93 -12.77 12.56
C PRO A 203 24.31 -12.07 13.87
N ARG A 204 23.84 -12.59 15.01
CA ARG A 204 24.37 -12.18 16.31
C ARG A 204 25.85 -12.48 16.25
N LEU A 205 26.68 -11.45 16.14
CA LEU A 205 28.09 -11.58 16.45
C LEU A 205 28.15 -11.93 17.93
N ILE A 206 28.40 -13.19 18.21
CA ILE A 206 28.73 -13.66 19.54
C ILE A 206 30.10 -13.08 19.85
N SER A 207 30.13 -12.07 20.71
CA SER A 207 31.34 -11.56 21.32
C SER A 207 31.80 -12.48 22.42
#